data_ce111ec8cc8d9f79db123721ef772897
#
_entry.id   ce111ec8cc8d9f79db123721ef772897
#
_cell.length_a   1.000
_cell.length_b   1.000
_cell.length_c   1.000
_cell.angle_alpha   90.00
_cell.angle_beta   90.00
_cell.angle_gamma   90.00
#
_symmetry.space_group_name_H-M   'P 1'
#
loop_
_entity.id
_entity.type
_entity.pdbx_description
1 polymer ?
#
loop_
_entity_poly.entity_id
_entity_poly.type
_entity_poly.pdbx_seq_one_letter_code
_entity_poly.pdbx_strand_id
1 'polypeptide(L)'
;RGVLTDRDKPLLFTMARMDRIKNITGLVEWYAQSDEMRAEVNLVVVSGHVDASRSGDAEEAEQIERMHNLMNDYQLDSQVRWLGKHLDKATAGELYRFIADQRGGFVQPALFEAFGLTVIEAMSSGLPTFATCFGGPLEIIENGISGFHIDPNHGDQAAARMAEFFARCKQDPSHWEQISKGGLQRVQEKYTWGRYAERLMTLSRIYG
;
A
#
# COMPACT_ATOMS: atom_id res chain seq x y z
N ARG A 1 -15.45 -5.46 -7.35
CA ARG A 1 -15.30 -6.79 -7.93
C ARG A 1 -14.56 -7.68 -6.93
N GLY A 2 -14.79 -8.99 -6.99
CA GLY A 2 -14.21 -10.01 -6.13
C GLY A 2 -14.87 -10.13 -4.75
N VAL A 3 -14.84 -11.31 -4.16
CA VAL A 3 -15.32 -11.59 -2.80
C VAL A 3 -14.30 -12.51 -2.13
N LEU A 4 -13.63 -12.04 -1.10
CA LEU A 4 -12.62 -12.82 -0.38
C LEU A 4 -13.25 -14.03 0.29
N THR A 5 -12.76 -15.21 -0.03
CA THR A 5 -13.29 -16.50 0.49
C THR A 5 -12.55 -16.96 1.74
N ASP A 6 -11.24 -16.80 1.79
CA ASP A 6 -10.42 -17.10 2.97
C ASP A 6 -10.28 -15.83 3.83
N ARG A 7 -11.12 -15.72 4.86
CA ARG A 7 -11.17 -14.54 5.73
C ARG A 7 -10.13 -14.54 6.84
N ASP A 8 -9.41 -15.62 7.00
CA ASP A 8 -8.38 -15.75 8.04
C ASP A 8 -7.04 -15.19 7.59
N LYS A 9 -6.87 -14.99 6.26
CA LYS A 9 -5.67 -14.35 5.73
C LYS A 9 -5.64 -12.85 6.03
N PRO A 10 -4.47 -12.34 6.47
CA PRO A 10 -4.26 -10.89 6.59
C PRO A 10 -4.57 -10.18 5.26
N LEU A 11 -4.96 -8.91 5.37
CA LEU A 11 -5.26 -8.08 4.21
C LEU A 11 -4.05 -7.22 3.85
N LEU A 12 -3.54 -7.38 2.63
CA LEU A 12 -2.61 -6.42 2.03
C LEU A 12 -3.45 -5.39 1.26
N PHE A 13 -3.26 -4.11 1.60
CA PHE A 13 -4.11 -3.02 1.13
C PHE A 13 -3.33 -2.03 0.29
N THR A 14 -3.94 -1.57 -0.79
CA THR A 14 -3.46 -0.43 -1.58
C THR A 14 -4.58 0.52 -1.92
N MET A 15 -4.28 1.82 -1.96
CA MET A 15 -5.21 2.87 -2.35
C MET A 15 -4.49 3.94 -3.14
N ALA A 16 -4.85 4.11 -4.41
CA ALA A 16 -4.31 5.13 -5.30
C ALA A 16 -5.23 5.35 -6.50
N ARG A 17 -4.93 6.34 -7.34
CA ARG A 17 -5.55 6.47 -8.66
C ARG A 17 -5.15 5.29 -9.55
N MET A 18 -6.02 4.96 -10.51
CA MET A 18 -5.76 3.90 -11.48
C MET A 18 -5.02 4.44 -12.70
N ASP A 19 -3.80 4.96 -12.48
CA ASP A 19 -2.90 5.40 -13.55
C ASP A 19 -1.62 4.56 -13.58
N ARG A 20 -0.86 4.65 -14.67
CA ARG A 20 0.35 3.83 -14.86
C ARG A 20 1.41 4.11 -13.82
N ILE A 21 1.56 5.38 -13.40
CA ILE A 21 2.60 5.75 -12.44
C ILE A 21 2.34 5.16 -11.06
N LYS A 22 1.06 5.00 -10.66
CA LYS A 22 0.69 4.37 -9.39
C LYS A 22 0.81 2.85 -9.41
N ASN A 23 0.89 2.25 -10.60
CA ASN A 23 1.26 0.86 -10.83
C ASN A 23 0.39 -0.18 -10.09
N ILE A 24 -0.90 0.13 -9.92
CA ILE A 24 -1.83 -0.78 -9.21
C ILE A 24 -1.97 -2.11 -9.96
N THR A 25 -2.08 -2.07 -11.28
CA THR A 25 -2.15 -3.29 -12.11
C THR A 25 -0.85 -4.10 -12.05
N GLY A 26 0.31 -3.45 -11.93
CA GLY A 26 1.58 -4.12 -11.69
C GLY A 26 1.58 -4.89 -10.36
N LEU A 27 1.10 -4.27 -9.28
CA LEU A 27 0.94 -4.96 -8.00
C LEU A 27 0.05 -6.21 -8.12
N VAL A 28 -1.09 -6.09 -8.81
CA VAL A 28 -2.01 -7.23 -9.00
C VAL A 28 -1.35 -8.33 -9.83
N GLU A 29 -0.55 -7.99 -10.82
CA GLU A 29 0.24 -8.93 -11.60
C GLU A 29 1.30 -9.65 -10.74
N TRP A 30 2.05 -8.93 -9.89
CA TRP A 30 3.00 -9.54 -8.95
C TRP A 30 2.29 -10.51 -8.00
N TYR A 31 1.15 -10.08 -7.45
CA TYR A 31 0.31 -10.93 -6.60
C TYR A 31 -0.16 -12.19 -7.33
N ALA A 32 -0.65 -12.03 -8.56
CA ALA A 32 -1.16 -13.14 -9.39
C ALA A 32 -0.10 -14.19 -9.70
N GLN A 33 1.15 -13.75 -9.93
CA GLN A 33 2.27 -14.59 -10.32
C GLN A 33 3.03 -15.21 -9.13
N SER A 34 2.77 -14.76 -7.89
CA SER A 34 3.43 -15.29 -6.69
C SER A 34 2.50 -16.19 -5.88
N ASP A 35 2.72 -17.49 -5.95
CA ASP A 35 1.96 -18.47 -5.16
C ASP A 35 2.20 -18.26 -3.67
N GLU A 36 3.41 -17.87 -3.26
CA GLU A 36 3.77 -17.56 -1.89
C GLU A 36 2.96 -16.37 -1.35
N MET A 37 2.87 -15.28 -2.13
CA MET A 37 2.12 -14.11 -1.72
C MET A 37 0.61 -14.42 -1.63
N ARG A 38 0.08 -15.17 -2.60
CA ARG A 38 -1.31 -15.63 -2.60
C ARG A 38 -1.62 -16.58 -1.44
N ALA A 39 -0.63 -17.37 -0.98
CA ALA A 39 -0.79 -18.23 0.19
C ALA A 39 -0.89 -17.43 1.49
N GLU A 40 -0.18 -16.31 1.61
CA GLU A 40 -0.04 -15.56 2.85
C GLU A 40 -1.11 -14.48 3.06
N VAL A 41 -1.55 -13.78 2.00
CA VAL A 41 -2.44 -12.62 2.12
C VAL A 41 -3.57 -12.62 1.11
N ASN A 42 -4.65 -11.92 1.42
CA ASN A 42 -5.60 -11.42 0.44
C ASN A 42 -5.27 -9.97 0.05
N LEU A 43 -5.55 -9.59 -1.19
CA LEU A 43 -5.29 -8.23 -1.68
C LEU A 43 -6.58 -7.41 -1.71
N VAL A 44 -6.55 -6.22 -1.11
CA VAL A 44 -7.62 -5.21 -1.18
C VAL A 44 -7.12 -4.02 -1.97
N VAL A 45 -7.82 -3.70 -3.04
CA VAL A 45 -7.49 -2.59 -3.96
C VAL A 45 -8.61 -1.56 -3.93
N VAL A 46 -8.28 -0.32 -3.56
CA VAL A 46 -9.17 0.84 -3.68
C VAL A 46 -8.60 1.75 -4.76
N SER A 47 -9.17 1.68 -5.95
CA SER A 47 -8.62 2.42 -7.10
C SER A 47 -9.64 2.53 -8.23
N GLY A 48 -9.69 3.70 -8.87
CA GLY A 48 -10.43 3.97 -10.08
C GLY A 48 -11.93 3.65 -10.02
N HIS A 49 -12.44 3.18 -11.14
CA HIS A 49 -13.77 2.61 -11.31
C HIS A 49 -13.65 1.13 -11.66
N VAL A 50 -14.66 0.32 -11.33
CA VAL A 50 -14.73 -1.07 -11.83
C VAL A 50 -15.23 -1.12 -13.27
N ASP A 51 -16.03 -0.15 -13.67
CA ASP A 51 -16.57 -0.01 -15.03
C ASP A 51 -15.76 1.04 -15.79
N ALA A 52 -15.02 0.60 -16.82
CA ALA A 52 -14.17 1.46 -17.64
C ALA A 52 -14.98 2.57 -18.37
N SER A 53 -16.26 2.33 -18.68
CA SER A 53 -17.12 3.33 -19.32
C SER A 53 -17.40 4.56 -18.45
N ARG A 54 -17.15 4.47 -17.14
CA ARG A 54 -17.30 5.57 -16.18
C ARG A 54 -16.07 6.44 -16.05
N SER A 55 -14.94 6.02 -16.63
CA SER A 55 -13.73 6.84 -16.64
C SER A 55 -13.81 7.90 -17.74
N GLY A 56 -13.48 9.13 -17.40
CA GLY A 56 -13.25 10.21 -18.36
C GLY A 56 -11.82 10.30 -18.89
N ASP A 57 -10.96 9.38 -18.46
CA ASP A 57 -9.53 9.34 -18.78
C ASP A 57 -9.20 8.03 -19.52
N ALA A 58 -8.57 8.15 -20.69
CA ALA A 58 -8.23 7.00 -21.53
C ALA A 58 -7.16 6.09 -20.88
N GLU A 59 -6.20 6.67 -20.14
CA GLU A 59 -5.19 5.89 -19.43
C GLU A 59 -5.83 5.10 -18.27
N GLU A 60 -6.70 5.73 -17.49
CA GLU A 60 -7.44 5.05 -16.44
C GLU A 60 -8.30 3.91 -17.01
N ALA A 61 -9.03 4.15 -18.14
CA ALA A 61 -9.83 3.13 -18.78
C ALA A 61 -9.00 1.91 -19.23
N GLU A 62 -7.82 2.14 -19.80
CA GLU A 62 -6.88 1.07 -20.18
C GLU A 62 -6.42 0.26 -18.95
N GLN A 63 -6.09 0.94 -17.84
CA GLN A 63 -5.69 0.26 -16.60
C GLN A 63 -6.84 -0.54 -15.98
N ILE A 64 -8.07 -0.05 -16.07
CA ILE A 64 -9.27 -0.79 -15.64
C ILE A 64 -9.46 -2.06 -16.45
N GLU A 65 -9.32 -2.00 -17.77
CA GLU A 65 -9.39 -3.18 -18.64
C GLU A 65 -8.29 -4.19 -18.32
N ARG A 66 -7.05 -3.71 -18.14
CA ARG A 66 -5.93 -4.56 -17.71
C ARG A 66 -6.22 -5.24 -16.36
N MET A 67 -6.79 -4.53 -15.42
CA MET A 67 -7.18 -5.09 -14.12
C MET A 67 -8.21 -6.22 -14.28
N HIS A 68 -9.21 -6.04 -15.14
CA HIS A 68 -10.19 -7.09 -15.46
C HIS A 68 -9.54 -8.32 -16.08
N ASN A 69 -8.62 -8.13 -17.03
CA ASN A 69 -7.90 -9.22 -17.67
C ASN A 69 -7.08 -10.02 -16.64
N LEU A 70 -6.29 -9.35 -15.80
CA LEU A 70 -5.53 -10.00 -14.72
C LEU A 70 -6.43 -10.80 -13.77
N MET A 71 -7.55 -10.22 -13.34
CA MET A 71 -8.49 -10.92 -12.46
C MET A 71 -9.13 -12.13 -13.12
N ASN A 72 -9.38 -12.10 -14.43
CA ASN A 72 -9.94 -13.23 -15.19
C ASN A 72 -8.89 -14.31 -15.45
N ASP A 73 -7.73 -13.92 -15.99
CA ASP A 73 -6.68 -14.85 -16.42
C ASP A 73 -6.12 -15.66 -15.25
N TYR A 74 -5.97 -15.03 -14.08
CA TYR A 74 -5.47 -15.67 -12.86
C TYR A 74 -6.56 -16.09 -11.87
N GLN A 75 -7.86 -15.93 -12.23
CA GLN A 75 -9.01 -16.32 -11.40
C GLN A 75 -8.96 -15.73 -9.97
N LEU A 76 -8.72 -14.43 -9.87
CA LEU A 76 -8.45 -13.75 -8.61
C LEU A 76 -9.69 -13.34 -7.79
N ASP A 77 -10.90 -13.54 -8.27
CA ASP A 77 -12.14 -13.03 -7.65
C ASP A 77 -12.38 -13.51 -6.20
N SER A 78 -11.70 -14.60 -5.77
CA SER A 78 -11.77 -15.13 -4.40
C SER A 78 -10.66 -14.59 -3.47
N GLN A 79 -9.64 -13.93 -4.00
CA GLN A 79 -8.42 -13.51 -3.29
C GLN A 79 -8.14 -12.00 -3.40
N VAL A 80 -8.74 -11.34 -4.39
CA VAL A 80 -8.61 -9.90 -4.61
C VAL A 80 -9.97 -9.24 -4.48
N ARG A 81 -10.07 -8.25 -3.60
CA ARG A 81 -11.24 -7.37 -3.48
C ARG A 81 -10.92 -6.01 -4.09
N TRP A 82 -11.48 -5.72 -5.24
CA TRP A 82 -11.34 -4.43 -5.91
C TRP A 82 -12.56 -3.54 -5.65
N LEU A 83 -12.35 -2.41 -5.01
CA LEU A 83 -13.30 -1.35 -4.72
C LEU A 83 -13.01 -0.17 -5.65
N GLY A 84 -13.83 -0.04 -6.70
CA GLY A 84 -13.79 1.08 -7.64
C GLY A 84 -14.52 2.30 -7.07
N LYS A 85 -13.93 2.90 -6.06
CA LYS A 85 -14.50 4.07 -5.36
C LYS A 85 -13.42 5.05 -4.96
N HIS A 86 -13.75 6.33 -5.01
CA HIS A 86 -13.01 7.36 -4.29
C HIS A 86 -13.56 7.44 -2.87
N LEU A 87 -12.71 7.24 -1.89
CA LEU A 87 -13.07 7.36 -0.48
C LEU A 87 -12.78 8.78 0.02
N ASP A 88 -13.69 9.33 0.84
CA ASP A 88 -13.39 10.52 1.62
C ASP A 88 -12.34 10.21 2.70
N LYS A 89 -11.72 11.25 3.26
CA LYS A 89 -10.62 11.10 4.23
C LYS A 89 -11.03 10.32 5.49
N ALA A 90 -12.26 10.50 5.96
CA ALA A 90 -12.73 9.81 7.17
C ALA A 90 -12.88 8.32 6.90
N THR A 91 -13.55 7.94 5.81
CA THR A 91 -13.73 6.55 5.38
C THR A 91 -12.37 5.88 5.07
N ALA A 92 -11.46 6.59 4.39
CA ALA A 92 -10.12 6.08 4.14
C ALA A 92 -9.36 5.82 5.45
N GLY A 93 -9.43 6.74 6.42
CA GLY A 93 -8.82 6.58 7.74
C GLY A 93 -9.38 5.38 8.50
N GLU A 94 -10.70 5.16 8.46
CA GLU A 94 -11.31 3.96 9.06
C GLU A 94 -10.85 2.68 8.39
N LEU A 95 -10.69 2.68 7.06
CA LEU A 95 -10.20 1.52 6.34
C LEU A 95 -8.75 1.18 6.72
N TYR A 96 -7.87 2.17 6.83
CA TYR A 96 -6.50 1.96 7.31
C TYR A 96 -6.50 1.33 8.71
N ARG A 97 -7.32 1.85 9.65
CA ARG A 97 -7.43 1.30 11.01
C ARG A 97 -7.99 -0.12 11.02
N PHE A 98 -9.05 -0.36 10.26
CA PHE A 98 -9.64 -1.69 10.14
C PHE A 98 -8.60 -2.73 9.65
N ILE A 99 -7.82 -2.39 8.62
CA ILE A 99 -6.77 -3.28 8.10
C ILE A 99 -5.66 -3.49 9.16
N ALA A 100 -5.30 -2.45 9.93
CA ALA A 100 -4.32 -2.56 11.00
C ALA A 100 -4.82 -3.47 12.15
N ASP A 101 -6.09 -3.35 12.54
CA ASP A 101 -6.72 -4.20 13.55
C ASP A 101 -6.74 -5.69 13.12
N GLN A 102 -6.80 -5.95 11.82
CA GLN A 102 -6.69 -7.29 11.23
C GLN A 102 -5.24 -7.74 10.98
N ARG A 103 -4.24 -7.00 11.51
CA ARG A 103 -2.81 -7.26 11.31
C ARG A 103 -2.41 -7.35 9.83
N GLY A 104 -3.05 -6.55 9.01
CA GLY A 104 -2.73 -6.42 7.59
C GLY A 104 -1.50 -5.56 7.32
N GLY A 105 -1.32 -5.16 6.08
CA GLY A 105 -0.26 -4.27 5.64
C GLY A 105 -0.74 -3.33 4.54
N PHE A 106 0.05 -2.31 4.25
CA PHE A 106 -0.19 -1.37 3.17
C PHE A 106 0.93 -1.45 2.14
N VAL A 107 0.57 -1.38 0.86
CA VAL A 107 1.56 -1.33 -0.22
C VAL A 107 1.30 -0.17 -1.16
N GLN A 108 2.36 0.59 -1.44
CA GLN A 108 2.39 1.68 -2.41
C GLN A 108 3.38 1.31 -3.53
N PRO A 109 2.89 0.75 -4.65
CA PRO A 109 3.74 0.11 -5.66
C PRO A 109 4.16 1.07 -6.80
N ALA A 110 4.01 2.38 -6.64
CA ALA A 110 4.23 3.34 -7.71
C ALA A 110 5.62 3.22 -8.33
N LEU A 111 5.70 3.47 -9.63
CA LEU A 111 6.98 3.58 -10.34
C LEU A 111 7.81 4.76 -9.81
N PHE A 112 7.11 5.83 -9.40
CA PHE A 112 7.69 6.98 -8.71
C PHE A 112 6.62 7.64 -7.83
N GLU A 113 6.97 8.01 -6.59
CA GLU A 113 6.10 8.74 -5.66
C GLU A 113 6.81 9.99 -5.13
N ALA A 114 6.32 11.17 -5.49
CA ALA A 114 6.97 12.42 -5.14
C ALA A 114 7.04 12.67 -3.64
N PHE A 115 5.92 12.48 -2.92
CA PHE A 115 5.80 12.77 -1.49
C PHE A 115 5.59 11.52 -0.63
N GLY A 116 4.56 10.71 -0.93
CA GLY A 116 4.20 9.55 -0.15
C GLY A 116 3.22 9.84 0.98
N LEU A 117 2.21 10.70 0.76
CA LEU A 117 1.19 10.98 1.77
C LEU A 117 0.45 9.72 2.22
N THR A 118 0.08 8.84 1.29
CA THR A 118 -0.57 7.56 1.61
C THR A 118 0.32 6.64 2.44
N VAL A 119 1.64 6.72 2.26
CA VAL A 119 2.63 6.01 3.08
C VAL A 119 2.59 6.52 4.53
N ILE A 120 2.61 7.85 4.71
CA ILE A 120 2.50 8.47 6.05
C ILE A 120 1.16 8.13 6.70
N GLU A 121 0.05 8.19 5.96
CA GLU A 121 -1.29 7.84 6.45
C GLU A 121 -1.37 6.38 6.92
N ALA A 122 -0.84 5.44 6.14
CA ALA A 122 -0.77 4.04 6.50
C ALA A 122 0.08 3.80 7.76
N MET A 123 1.28 4.37 7.80
CA MET A 123 2.17 4.28 8.95
C MET A 123 1.56 4.93 10.20
N SER A 124 0.87 6.07 10.06
CA SER A 124 0.14 6.75 11.15
C SER A 124 -0.99 5.90 11.73
N SER A 125 -1.51 4.99 10.95
CA SER A 125 -2.56 4.04 11.35
C SER A 125 -2.01 2.72 11.91
N GLY A 126 -0.68 2.62 12.04
CA GLY A 126 0.00 1.44 12.57
C GLY A 126 0.19 0.31 11.55
N LEU A 127 0.00 0.56 10.26
CA LEU A 127 0.19 -0.46 9.23
C LEU A 127 1.67 -0.63 8.87
N PRO A 128 2.23 -1.86 8.96
CA PRO A 128 3.45 -2.19 8.23
C PRO A 128 3.30 -1.84 6.76
N THR A 129 4.22 -1.02 6.26
CA THR A 129 4.08 -0.38 4.96
C THR A 129 5.23 -0.76 4.03
N PHE A 130 4.88 -1.19 2.82
CA PHE A 130 5.78 -1.48 1.72
C PHE A 130 5.61 -0.37 0.68
N ALA A 131 6.66 0.33 0.34
CA ALA A 131 6.56 1.42 -0.62
C ALA A 131 7.75 1.47 -1.57
N THR A 132 7.50 2.05 -2.74
CA THR A 132 8.53 2.23 -3.76
C THR A 132 9.81 2.87 -3.20
N CYS A 133 10.95 2.38 -3.67
CA CYS A 133 12.26 2.98 -3.37
C CYS A 133 12.57 4.23 -4.21
N PHE A 134 11.60 4.75 -4.99
CA PHE A 134 11.79 5.91 -5.86
C PHE A 134 10.94 7.10 -5.41
N GLY A 135 11.59 8.14 -4.90
CA GLY A 135 10.99 9.39 -4.45
C GLY A 135 10.81 9.49 -2.94
N GLY A 136 9.74 10.15 -2.50
CA GLY A 136 9.49 10.47 -1.08
C GLY A 136 9.52 9.30 -0.11
N PRO A 137 9.00 8.12 -0.43
CA PRO A 137 9.04 6.97 0.48
C PRO A 137 10.45 6.53 0.88
N LEU A 138 11.47 6.81 0.04
CA LEU A 138 12.87 6.53 0.37
C LEU A 138 13.34 7.29 1.63
N GLU A 139 12.82 8.50 1.83
CA GLU A 139 13.14 9.33 3.00
C GLU A 139 12.21 9.02 4.20
N ILE A 140 10.95 8.64 3.92
CA ILE A 140 9.94 8.38 4.95
C ILE A 140 10.26 7.09 5.70
N ILE A 141 10.51 6.01 4.96
CA ILE A 141 10.70 4.67 5.51
C ILE A 141 12.17 4.43 5.87
N GLU A 142 12.40 3.97 7.07
CA GLU A 142 13.64 3.32 7.48
C GLU A 142 13.51 1.82 7.26
N ASN A 143 14.18 1.33 6.21
CA ASN A 143 13.96 -0.01 5.68
C ASN A 143 14.23 -1.11 6.71
N GLY A 144 13.25 -1.97 6.94
CA GLY A 144 13.30 -3.07 7.91
C GLY A 144 13.03 -2.66 9.37
N ILE A 145 12.81 -1.36 9.64
CA ILE A 145 12.53 -0.81 10.98
C ILE A 145 11.14 -0.19 11.03
N SER A 146 10.85 0.77 10.14
CA SER A 146 9.56 1.47 10.11
C SER A 146 8.67 1.08 8.93
N GLY A 147 9.11 0.14 8.11
CA GLY A 147 8.49 -0.33 6.90
C GLY A 147 9.54 -0.91 5.96
N PHE A 148 9.16 -1.10 4.70
CA PHE A 148 10.04 -1.73 3.71
C PHE A 148 10.02 -0.98 2.38
N HIS A 149 11.18 -0.86 1.73
CA HIS A 149 11.26 -0.42 0.36
C HIS A 149 11.07 -1.61 -0.59
N ILE A 150 10.34 -1.38 -1.67
CA ILE A 150 10.18 -2.30 -2.80
C ILE A 150 10.62 -1.62 -4.09
N ASP A 151 11.23 -2.37 -4.99
CA ASP A 151 11.54 -1.88 -6.33
C ASP A 151 10.45 -2.29 -7.30
N PRO A 152 9.66 -1.35 -7.85
CA PRO A 152 8.57 -1.67 -8.76
C PRO A 152 9.05 -2.23 -10.11
N ASN A 153 10.34 -2.14 -10.44
CA ASN A 153 10.91 -2.76 -11.63
C ASN A 153 11.28 -4.23 -11.42
N HIS A 154 11.22 -4.71 -10.17
CA HIS A 154 11.52 -6.09 -9.77
C HIS A 154 10.34 -6.66 -8.96
N GLY A 155 9.20 -6.84 -9.65
CA GLY A 155 7.94 -7.24 -9.02
C GLY A 155 7.98 -8.60 -8.32
N ASP A 156 8.77 -9.54 -8.82
CA ASP A 156 9.05 -10.83 -8.20
C ASP A 156 9.72 -10.68 -6.81
N GLN A 157 10.71 -9.81 -6.70
CA GLN A 157 11.38 -9.51 -5.43
C GLN A 157 10.47 -8.75 -4.47
N ALA A 158 9.64 -7.83 -4.99
CA ALA A 158 8.66 -7.12 -4.20
C ALA A 158 7.61 -8.08 -3.61
N ALA A 159 7.08 -8.99 -4.42
CA ALA A 159 6.14 -10.02 -3.99
C ALA A 159 6.77 -10.96 -2.95
N ALA A 160 7.98 -11.43 -3.20
CA ALA A 160 8.72 -12.29 -2.27
C ALA A 160 8.94 -11.61 -0.91
N ARG A 161 9.31 -10.33 -0.87
CA ARG A 161 9.49 -9.57 0.37
C ARG A 161 8.19 -9.45 1.18
N MET A 162 7.07 -9.17 0.52
CA MET A 162 5.76 -9.10 1.17
C MET A 162 5.33 -10.46 1.70
N ALA A 163 5.49 -11.52 0.91
CA ALA A 163 5.19 -12.89 1.34
C ALA A 163 6.02 -13.32 2.56
N GLU A 164 7.34 -13.08 2.51
CA GLU A 164 8.26 -13.40 3.62
C GLU A 164 7.86 -12.68 4.93
N PHE A 165 7.49 -11.40 4.85
CA PHE A 165 7.05 -10.65 6.01
C PHE A 165 5.84 -11.30 6.68
N PHE A 166 4.79 -11.62 5.91
CA PHE A 166 3.58 -12.24 6.47
C PHE A 166 3.81 -13.67 6.94
N ALA A 167 4.62 -14.46 6.22
CA ALA A 167 5.03 -15.79 6.67
C ALA A 167 5.77 -15.73 8.02
N ARG A 168 6.66 -14.75 8.19
CA ARG A 168 7.36 -14.53 9.46
C ARG A 168 6.40 -14.11 10.57
N CYS A 169 5.43 -13.24 10.28
CA CYS A 169 4.42 -12.82 11.26
C CYS A 169 3.53 -13.97 11.76
N LYS A 170 3.31 -15.01 10.95
CA LYS A 170 2.63 -16.24 11.38
C LYS A 170 3.44 -17.01 12.41
N GLN A 171 4.77 -17.07 12.24
CA GLN A 171 5.68 -17.76 13.14
C GLN A 171 5.97 -16.95 14.40
N ASP A 172 6.10 -15.64 14.25
CA ASP A 172 6.39 -14.68 15.31
C ASP A 172 5.47 -13.45 15.18
N PRO A 173 4.32 -13.44 15.85
CA PRO A 173 3.40 -12.30 15.83
C PRO A 173 4.00 -10.97 16.31
N SER A 174 5.08 -11.00 17.10
CA SER A 174 5.76 -9.79 17.57
C SER A 174 6.46 -9.05 16.44
N HIS A 175 6.78 -9.73 15.34
CA HIS A 175 7.43 -9.10 14.18
C HIS A 175 6.53 -8.05 13.52
N TRP A 176 5.22 -8.34 13.41
CA TRP A 176 4.25 -7.35 12.92
C TRP A 176 4.22 -6.10 13.83
N GLU A 177 4.18 -6.32 15.15
CA GLU A 177 4.13 -5.23 16.13
C GLU A 177 5.39 -4.36 16.12
N GLN A 178 6.55 -4.96 15.93
CA GLN A 178 7.82 -4.23 15.83
C GLN A 178 7.81 -3.25 14.66
N ILE A 179 7.41 -3.69 13.47
CA ILE A 179 7.35 -2.84 12.28
C ILE A 179 6.25 -1.78 12.42
N SER A 180 5.07 -2.16 12.93
CA SER A 180 3.97 -1.22 13.22
C SER A 180 4.42 -0.09 14.15
N LYS A 181 5.05 -0.42 15.29
CA LYS A 181 5.60 0.55 16.24
C LYS A 181 6.68 1.43 15.62
N GLY A 182 7.58 0.82 14.85
CA GLY A 182 8.61 1.56 14.12
C GLY A 182 8.02 2.61 13.17
N GLY A 183 6.96 2.24 12.44
CA GLY A 183 6.23 3.16 11.56
C GLY A 183 5.57 4.30 12.32
N LEU A 184 4.84 4.00 13.39
CA LEU A 184 4.19 5.01 14.25
C LEU A 184 5.21 5.98 14.85
N GLN A 185 6.31 5.47 15.40
CA GLN A 185 7.37 6.29 15.97
C GLN A 185 8.00 7.20 14.90
N ARG A 186 8.32 6.67 13.72
CA ARG A 186 8.90 7.43 12.62
C ARG A 186 8.03 8.62 12.21
N VAL A 187 6.70 8.40 12.09
CA VAL A 187 5.75 9.47 11.74
C VAL A 187 5.66 10.51 12.86
N GLN A 188 5.55 10.09 14.12
CA GLN A 188 5.48 11.01 15.27
C GLN A 188 6.72 11.90 15.38
N GLU A 189 7.90 11.34 15.12
CA GLU A 189 9.16 12.08 15.25
C GLU A 189 9.40 13.07 14.10
N LYS A 190 8.93 12.78 12.88
CA LYS A 190 9.35 13.52 11.68
C LYS A 190 8.25 14.10 10.82
N TYR A 191 7.04 13.53 10.83
CA TYR A 191 6.00 13.79 9.83
C TYR A 191 4.68 14.30 10.40
N THR A 192 4.69 14.88 11.62
CA THR A 192 3.53 15.56 12.18
C THR A 192 3.49 17.03 11.74
N TRP A 193 2.29 17.62 11.71
CA TRP A 193 2.13 19.07 11.47
C TRP A 193 2.90 19.93 12.45
N GLY A 194 3.01 19.50 13.73
CA GLY A 194 3.81 20.19 14.74
C GLY A 194 5.29 20.25 14.35
N ARG A 195 5.86 19.13 13.91
CA ARG A 195 7.25 19.07 13.45
C ARG A 195 7.49 19.90 12.19
N TYR A 196 6.52 19.90 11.27
CA TYR A 196 6.60 20.74 10.08
C TYR A 196 6.63 22.23 10.46
N ALA A 197 5.74 22.67 11.35
CA ALA A 197 5.70 24.05 11.84
C ALA A 197 7.00 24.45 12.56
N GLU A 198 7.53 23.59 13.45
CA GLU A 198 8.82 23.81 14.12
C GLU A 198 9.97 24.02 13.13
N ARG A 199 10.03 23.19 12.07
CA ARG A 199 11.05 23.33 11.01
C ARG A 199 10.92 24.63 10.25
N LEU A 200 9.70 25.03 9.86
CA LEU A 200 9.46 26.31 9.20
C LEU A 200 9.88 27.49 10.06
N MET A 201 9.52 27.47 11.35
CA MET A 201 9.92 28.53 12.30
C MET A 201 11.44 28.60 12.47
N THR A 202 12.11 27.45 12.49
CA THR A 202 13.58 27.40 12.58
C THR A 202 14.23 28.00 11.34
N LEU A 203 13.74 27.64 10.14
CA LEU A 203 14.23 28.17 8.87
C LEU A 203 14.00 29.68 8.77
N SER A 204 12.83 30.19 9.19
CA SER A 204 12.55 31.63 9.18
C SER A 204 13.43 32.41 10.14
N ARG A 205 13.92 31.82 11.23
CA ARG A 205 14.90 32.45 12.14
C ARG A 205 16.32 32.47 11.59
N ILE A 206 16.66 31.52 10.73
CA ILE A 206 18.01 31.43 10.14
C ILE A 206 18.13 32.32 8.93
N TYR A 207 17.08 32.48 8.14
CA TYR A 207 17.10 33.15 6.84
C TYR A 207 16.25 34.43 6.78
N GLY A 208 15.51 34.78 7.83
CA GLY A 208 14.75 36.02 7.98
C GLY A 208 15.45 36.97 8.92
#